data_24c895da33047e96cb1c1a0fbb7d875d
#
_entry.id   24c895da33047e96cb1c1a0fbb7d875d
#
_cell.length_a   1.000
_cell.length_b   1.000
_cell.length_c   1.000
_cell.angle_alpha   90.00
_cell.angle_beta   90.00
_cell.angle_gamma   90.00
#
_symmetry.space_group_name_H-M   'P 1'
#
loop_
_entity.id
_entity.type
_entity.pdbx_description
1 polymer ?
#
loop_
_entity_poly.entity_id
_entity_poly.type
_entity_poly.pdbx_seq_one_letter_code
_entity_poly.pdbx_strand_id
1 'polypeptide(L)'
;REIKHAFCAIFIFQTHSSKVVTMQQMFYDCSGLTSLDLTSLDTRNVMGMSGMFQGCKSLINLDLSSLNTQKVTSMNSMFLDCDSLSTLSIGEKFAFVGTYYNLPSDTWYSSNGTAYISNGNSCTIPSNKADTYTRK
;
A
#
# COMPACT_ATOMS: atom_id res chain seq x y z
N ARG A 1 -6.40 8.10 -19.00
CA ARG A 1 -7.56 8.69 -18.35
C ARG A 1 -7.42 8.70 -16.84
N GLU A 2 -7.74 9.80 -16.23
CA GLU A 2 -7.66 9.95 -14.78
C GLU A 2 -8.88 9.41 -14.09
N ILE A 3 -8.63 8.72 -12.98
CA ILE A 3 -9.68 8.29 -12.08
C ILE A 3 -9.33 8.86 -10.72
N LYS A 4 -10.17 9.77 -10.22
CA LYS A 4 -9.92 10.46 -8.96
C LYS A 4 -11.13 10.41 -8.06
N HIS A 5 -10.89 10.52 -6.78
CA HIS A 5 -11.86 10.80 -5.72
C HIS A 5 -13.18 10.04 -5.84
N ALA A 6 -14.12 10.53 -6.66
CA ALA A 6 -15.46 9.98 -6.75
C ALA A 6 -15.49 8.51 -7.19
N PHE A 7 -14.47 8.07 -7.91
CA PHE A 7 -14.42 6.72 -8.45
C PHE A 7 -13.48 5.78 -7.69
N CYS A 8 -12.80 6.27 -6.68
CA CYS A 8 -11.77 5.50 -5.99
C CYS A 8 -12.31 4.18 -5.42
N ALA A 9 -13.48 4.21 -4.78
CA ALA A 9 -14.06 3.00 -4.20
C ALA A 9 -14.68 2.07 -5.24
N ILE A 10 -15.14 2.61 -6.36
CA ILE A 10 -15.84 1.86 -7.39
C ILE A 10 -14.87 1.12 -8.29
N PHE A 11 -13.73 1.71 -8.54
CA PHE A 11 -12.77 1.24 -9.53
C PHE A 11 -12.27 -0.17 -9.24
N ILE A 12 -12.13 -0.55 -7.98
CA ILE A 12 -11.60 -1.87 -7.62
C ILE A 12 -12.44 -3.03 -8.14
N PHE A 13 -13.73 -2.81 -8.34
CA PHE A 13 -14.60 -3.86 -8.90
C PHE A 13 -14.32 -4.15 -10.37
N GLN A 14 -13.56 -3.28 -11.02
CA GLN A 14 -13.28 -3.34 -12.43
C GLN A 14 -11.90 -3.91 -12.75
N THR A 15 -11.04 -4.11 -11.75
CA THR A 15 -9.63 -4.34 -11.98
C THR A 15 -9.10 -5.64 -11.41
N HIS A 16 -9.93 -6.68 -11.39
CA HIS A 16 -9.51 -7.97 -10.86
C HIS A 16 -8.83 -8.86 -11.88
N SER A 17 -8.50 -8.35 -13.05
CA SER A 17 -7.90 -9.14 -14.13
C SER A 17 -6.44 -9.46 -13.84
N SER A 18 -6.07 -10.74 -14.02
CA SER A 18 -4.67 -11.19 -13.91
C SER A 18 -3.79 -10.64 -15.03
N LYS A 19 -4.36 -9.95 -16.02
CA LYS A 19 -3.61 -9.33 -17.10
C LYS A 19 -3.14 -7.93 -16.80
N VAL A 20 -3.56 -7.36 -15.65
CA VAL A 20 -3.11 -6.02 -15.25
C VAL A 20 -1.64 -6.09 -14.89
N VAL A 21 -0.82 -5.23 -15.51
CA VAL A 21 0.63 -5.19 -15.30
C VAL A 21 1.09 -3.92 -14.59
N THR A 22 0.25 -2.92 -14.47
CA THR A 22 0.59 -1.70 -13.72
C THR A 22 -0.62 -1.22 -12.93
N MET A 23 -0.35 -0.82 -11.69
CA MET A 23 -1.33 -0.17 -10.82
C MET A 23 -0.76 1.16 -10.32
N GLN A 24 0.14 1.74 -11.12
CA GLN A 24 0.75 3.03 -10.82
C GLN A 24 -0.34 4.07 -10.63
N GLN A 25 -0.29 4.77 -9.50
CA GLN A 25 -1.21 5.86 -9.15
C GLN A 25 -2.70 5.47 -9.16
N MET A 26 -2.99 4.18 -8.93
CA MET A 26 -4.37 3.69 -9.01
C MET A 26 -5.32 4.43 -8.06
N PHE A 27 -4.88 4.74 -6.87
CA PHE A 27 -5.66 5.48 -5.88
C PHE A 27 -5.05 6.84 -5.55
N TYR A 28 -4.30 7.40 -6.49
CA TYR A 28 -3.64 8.67 -6.33
C TYR A 28 -4.65 9.76 -5.93
N ASP A 29 -4.32 10.50 -4.87
CA ASP A 29 -5.14 11.60 -4.35
C ASP A 29 -6.57 11.22 -3.99
N CYS A 30 -6.82 9.97 -3.64
CA CYS A 30 -8.11 9.56 -3.09
C CYS A 30 -8.20 10.02 -1.63
N SER A 31 -8.19 11.33 -1.43
CA SER A 31 -8.00 11.95 -0.12
C SER A 31 -9.17 11.77 0.84
N GLY A 32 -10.34 11.37 0.33
CA GLY A 32 -11.52 11.13 1.15
C GLY A 32 -11.70 9.68 1.61
N LEU A 33 -10.88 8.75 1.11
CA LEU A 33 -11.00 7.35 1.52
C LEU A 33 -10.43 7.13 2.91
N THR A 34 -11.20 6.49 3.79
CA THR A 34 -10.75 6.11 5.13
C THR A 34 -10.36 4.65 5.21
N SER A 35 -10.90 3.81 4.34
CA SER A 35 -10.55 2.39 4.22
C SER A 35 -10.72 1.94 2.78
N LEU A 36 -10.15 0.78 2.46
CA LEU A 36 -10.12 0.29 1.10
C LEU A 36 -10.05 -1.23 1.13
N ASP A 37 -10.96 -1.88 0.40
CA ASP A 37 -10.97 -3.34 0.27
C ASP A 37 -10.25 -3.73 -1.02
N LEU A 38 -9.08 -4.34 -0.89
CA LEU A 38 -8.23 -4.73 -2.02
C LEU A 38 -8.31 -6.22 -2.32
N THR A 39 -9.21 -6.96 -1.67
CA THR A 39 -9.23 -8.42 -1.78
C THR A 39 -9.57 -8.92 -3.17
N SER A 40 -10.24 -8.10 -3.99
CA SER A 40 -10.58 -8.49 -5.37
C SER A 40 -9.48 -8.20 -6.38
N LEU A 41 -8.40 -7.53 -5.98
CA LEU A 41 -7.30 -7.22 -6.89
C LEU A 41 -6.41 -8.44 -7.07
N ASP A 42 -6.12 -8.78 -8.31
CA ASP A 42 -5.12 -9.79 -8.66
C ASP A 42 -3.85 -9.08 -9.11
N THR A 43 -2.84 -9.08 -8.27
CA THR A 43 -1.60 -8.34 -8.52
C THR A 43 -0.44 -9.21 -8.94
N ARG A 44 -0.65 -10.51 -9.19
CA ARG A 44 0.46 -11.45 -9.45
C ARG A 44 1.31 -11.10 -10.66
N ASN A 45 0.78 -10.35 -11.62
CA ASN A 45 1.53 -9.93 -12.80
C ASN A 45 1.86 -8.44 -12.82
N VAL A 46 1.56 -7.72 -11.72
CA VAL A 46 1.80 -6.29 -11.63
C VAL A 46 3.28 -6.01 -11.44
N MET A 47 3.82 -5.14 -12.27
CA MET A 47 5.22 -4.73 -12.25
C MET A 47 5.42 -3.33 -11.66
N GLY A 48 4.40 -2.48 -11.69
CA GLY A 48 4.50 -1.11 -11.20
C GLY A 48 3.42 -0.77 -10.18
N MET A 49 3.85 -0.24 -9.03
CA MET A 49 2.95 0.23 -7.98
C MET A 49 3.35 1.62 -7.48
N SER A 50 4.12 2.38 -8.28
CA SER A 50 4.54 3.72 -7.87
C SER A 50 3.33 4.61 -7.65
N GLY A 51 3.33 5.33 -6.51
CA GLY A 51 2.27 6.27 -6.19
C GLY A 51 0.89 5.66 -6.00
N MET A 52 0.80 4.34 -5.80
CA MET A 52 -0.51 3.66 -5.77
C MET A 52 -1.47 4.25 -4.76
N PHE A 53 -0.98 4.62 -3.59
CA PHE A 53 -1.80 5.23 -2.52
C PHE A 53 -1.37 6.66 -2.21
N GLN A 54 -0.55 7.26 -3.05
CA GLN A 54 -0.04 8.61 -2.82
C GLN A 54 -1.18 9.60 -2.65
N GLY A 55 -1.14 10.39 -1.57
CA GLY A 55 -2.15 11.40 -1.33
C GLY A 55 -3.45 10.88 -0.71
N CYS A 56 -3.50 9.63 -0.28
CA CYS A 56 -4.65 9.08 0.44
C CYS A 56 -4.60 9.57 1.89
N LYS A 57 -4.88 10.84 2.11
CA LYS A 57 -4.64 11.53 3.38
C LYS A 57 -5.53 11.08 4.53
N SER A 58 -6.69 10.52 4.23
CA SER A 58 -7.65 10.09 5.24
C SER A 58 -7.62 8.59 5.50
N LEU A 59 -6.78 7.85 4.78
CA LEU A 59 -6.70 6.40 4.90
C LEU A 59 -6.07 6.03 6.24
N ILE A 60 -6.83 5.32 7.07
CA ILE A 60 -6.41 4.97 8.44
C ILE A 60 -5.88 3.54 8.48
N ASN A 61 -6.59 2.61 7.86
CA ASN A 61 -6.24 1.21 7.83
C ASN A 61 -5.99 0.78 6.41
N LEU A 62 -4.89 0.09 6.17
CA LEU A 62 -4.56 -0.42 4.84
C LEU A 62 -4.14 -1.88 4.97
N ASP A 63 -4.93 -2.76 4.36
CA ASP A 63 -4.66 -4.19 4.36
C ASP A 63 -4.12 -4.59 3.00
N LEU A 64 -2.82 -4.86 2.95
CA LEU A 64 -2.10 -5.30 1.76
C LEU A 64 -1.85 -6.81 1.78
N SER A 65 -2.50 -7.56 2.69
CA SER A 65 -2.21 -8.97 2.88
C SER A 65 -2.56 -9.85 1.66
N SER A 66 -3.44 -9.36 0.79
CA SER A 66 -3.80 -10.09 -0.43
C SER A 66 -2.90 -9.77 -1.64
N LEU A 67 -2.02 -8.80 -1.51
CA LEU A 67 -1.17 -8.38 -2.63
C LEU A 67 0.01 -9.34 -2.83
N ASN A 68 0.26 -9.67 -4.08
CA ASN A 68 1.44 -10.39 -4.52
C ASN A 68 2.35 -9.40 -5.25
N THR A 69 3.50 -9.09 -4.67
CA THR A 69 4.43 -8.12 -5.25
C THR A 69 5.66 -8.77 -5.85
N GLN A 70 5.61 -10.07 -6.14
CA GLN A 70 6.79 -10.82 -6.61
C GLN A 70 7.36 -10.29 -7.91
N LYS A 71 6.54 -9.69 -8.77
CA LYS A 71 6.99 -9.11 -10.04
C LYS A 71 7.12 -7.59 -10.00
N VAL A 72 6.82 -6.97 -8.87
CA VAL A 72 6.87 -5.50 -8.75
C VAL A 72 8.32 -5.04 -8.74
N THR A 73 8.61 -4.06 -9.57
CA THR A 73 9.95 -3.47 -9.68
C THR A 73 10.02 -2.03 -9.19
N SER A 74 8.87 -1.39 -8.93
CA SER A 74 8.84 -0.02 -8.45
C SER A 74 7.67 0.22 -7.51
N MET A 75 7.99 0.82 -6.36
CA MET A 75 7.01 1.29 -5.36
C MET A 75 7.28 2.73 -4.96
N ASN A 76 7.99 3.49 -5.77
CA ASN A 76 8.34 4.87 -5.41
C ASN A 76 7.09 5.67 -5.08
N SER A 77 7.11 6.36 -3.95
CA SER A 77 6.01 7.22 -3.49
C SER A 77 4.70 6.49 -3.23
N MET A 78 4.74 5.16 -3.08
CA MET A 78 3.51 4.36 -2.91
C MET A 78 2.65 4.85 -1.75
N PHE A 79 3.28 5.25 -0.64
CA PHE A 79 2.58 5.69 0.57
C PHE A 79 2.80 7.16 0.88
N LEU A 80 3.33 7.93 -0.07
CA LEU A 80 3.62 9.34 0.14
C LEU A 80 2.33 10.09 0.49
N ASP A 81 2.39 10.91 1.53
CA ASP A 81 1.24 11.70 2.02
C ASP A 81 0.05 10.86 2.51
N CYS A 82 0.30 9.63 2.92
CA CYS A 82 -0.70 8.84 3.65
C CYS A 82 -0.63 9.21 5.13
N ASP A 83 -0.96 10.46 5.46
CA ASP A 83 -0.66 11.06 6.76
C ASP A 83 -1.44 10.45 7.92
N SER A 84 -2.61 9.90 7.66
CA SER A 84 -3.47 9.30 8.69
C SER A 84 -3.25 7.80 8.86
N LEU A 85 -2.37 7.21 8.06
CA LEU A 85 -2.19 5.75 8.07
C LEU A 85 -1.67 5.29 9.43
N SER A 86 -2.46 4.46 10.10
CA SER A 86 -2.19 4.02 11.47
C SER A 86 -2.02 2.52 11.59
N THR A 87 -2.64 1.75 10.70
CA THR A 87 -2.57 0.29 10.69
C THR A 87 -2.24 -0.20 9.29
N LEU A 88 -1.23 -1.04 9.20
CA LEU A 88 -0.78 -1.63 7.94
C LEU A 88 -0.65 -3.13 8.12
N SER A 89 -1.38 -3.91 7.31
CA SER A 89 -1.24 -5.37 7.28
C SER A 89 -0.57 -5.78 5.98
N ILE A 90 0.37 -6.70 6.07
CA ILE A 90 1.03 -7.28 4.90
C ILE A 90 0.93 -8.80 4.94
N GLY A 91 1.07 -9.44 3.80
CA GLY A 91 1.02 -10.89 3.68
C GLY A 91 2.37 -11.47 3.31
N GLU A 92 2.40 -12.81 3.16
CA GLU A 92 3.64 -13.54 2.87
C GLU A 92 4.21 -13.24 1.48
N LYS A 93 3.38 -12.73 0.57
CA LYS A 93 3.80 -12.41 -0.79
C LYS A 93 4.04 -10.92 -1.01
N PHE A 94 4.03 -10.13 0.06
CA PHE A 94 4.31 -8.71 -0.01
C PHE A 94 5.75 -8.42 0.40
N ALA A 95 6.51 -7.77 -0.48
CA ALA A 95 7.83 -7.25 -0.17
C ALA A 95 7.87 -5.77 -0.50
N PHE A 96 8.47 -4.98 0.38
CA PHE A 96 8.79 -3.59 0.04
C PHE A 96 9.86 -3.57 -1.05
N VAL A 97 9.69 -2.72 -2.05
CA VAL A 97 10.61 -2.62 -3.19
C VAL A 97 11.25 -1.24 -3.22
N GLY A 98 12.57 -1.20 -3.28
CA GLY A 98 13.31 0.05 -3.30
C GLY A 98 13.44 0.67 -1.92
N THR A 99 13.77 1.97 -1.90
CA THR A 99 14.05 2.71 -0.67
C THR A 99 13.27 4.01 -0.55
N TYR A 100 12.34 4.27 -1.47
CA TYR A 100 11.58 5.53 -1.50
C TYR A 100 10.08 5.29 -1.64
N TYR A 101 9.56 4.25 -1.00
CA TYR A 101 8.11 3.98 -1.01
C TYR A 101 7.36 4.85 -0.01
N ASN A 102 8.07 5.57 0.85
CA ASN A 102 7.57 6.66 1.70
C ASN A 102 6.48 6.24 2.69
N LEU A 103 6.68 5.11 3.35
CA LEU A 103 5.83 4.77 4.49
C LEU A 103 5.99 5.88 5.55
N PRO A 104 4.89 6.39 6.14
CA PRO A 104 4.99 7.50 7.09
C PRO A 104 6.02 7.26 8.18
N SER A 105 6.81 8.30 8.44
CA SER A 105 7.90 8.28 9.42
C SER A 105 7.34 8.11 10.82
N ASP A 106 7.67 7.00 11.46
CA ASP A 106 7.28 6.73 12.85
C ASP A 106 7.82 5.39 13.29
N THR A 107 7.50 5.00 14.52
CA THR A 107 7.70 3.65 15.02
C THR A 107 6.42 2.84 14.75
N TRP A 108 6.59 1.69 14.14
CA TRP A 108 5.52 0.76 13.80
C TRP A 108 5.70 -0.50 14.63
N TYR A 109 4.65 -0.94 15.32
CA TYR A 109 4.70 -2.10 16.21
C TYR A 109 3.98 -3.28 15.60
N SER A 110 4.67 -4.42 15.55
CA SER A 110 4.08 -5.68 15.11
C SER A 110 3.04 -6.19 16.12
N SER A 111 2.33 -7.25 15.75
CA SER A 111 1.30 -7.83 16.62
C SER A 111 1.84 -8.32 17.96
N ASN A 112 3.11 -8.69 18.02
CA ASN A 112 3.75 -9.11 19.28
C ASN A 112 4.50 -7.97 20.00
N GLY A 113 4.33 -6.74 19.55
CA GLY A 113 4.92 -5.57 20.19
C GLY A 113 6.34 -5.21 19.76
N THR A 114 6.90 -5.92 18.79
CA THR A 114 8.24 -5.58 18.27
C THR A 114 8.19 -4.28 17.50
N ALA A 115 9.14 -3.38 17.79
CA ALA A 115 9.21 -2.06 17.17
C ALA A 115 10.03 -2.09 15.88
N TYR A 116 9.51 -1.47 14.85
CA TYR A 116 10.20 -1.25 13.58
C TYR A 116 10.11 0.22 13.23
N ILE A 117 11.10 0.73 12.52
CA ILE A 117 11.23 2.17 12.25
C ILE A 117 11.01 2.45 10.77
N SER A 118 10.20 3.46 10.48
CA SER A 118 10.19 4.10 9.17
C SER A 118 10.81 5.49 9.30
N ASN A 119 11.70 5.82 8.37
CA ASN A 119 12.30 7.16 8.34
C ASN A 119 11.59 8.09 7.35
N GLY A 120 10.44 7.66 6.83
CA GLY A 120 9.69 8.43 5.83
C GLY A 120 10.08 8.11 4.39
N ASN A 121 11.15 7.36 4.18
CA ASN A 121 11.56 6.87 2.86
C ASN A 121 11.41 5.36 2.79
N SER A 122 12.00 4.66 3.73
CA SER A 122 11.91 3.19 3.83
C SER A 122 11.76 2.79 5.29
N CYS A 123 11.54 1.50 5.53
CA CYS A 123 11.31 1.01 6.89
C CYS A 123 12.07 -0.29 7.14
N THR A 124 12.10 -0.69 8.42
CA THR A 124 12.72 -1.95 8.84
C THR A 124 11.71 -3.09 9.01
N ILE A 125 10.43 -2.86 8.67
CA ILE A 125 9.42 -3.92 8.69
C ILE A 125 9.85 -5.05 7.75
N PRO A 126 9.88 -6.30 8.23
CA PRO A 126 10.32 -7.41 7.37
C PRO A 126 9.32 -7.71 6.26
N SER A 127 9.85 -7.90 5.05
CA SER A 127 9.06 -8.32 3.90
C SER A 127 8.75 -9.81 3.97
N ASN A 128 7.71 -10.21 3.26
CA ASN A 128 7.31 -11.61 3.07
C ASN A 128 6.99 -12.35 4.38
N LYS A 129 6.49 -11.60 5.35
CA LYS A 129 6.05 -12.14 6.63
C LYS A 129 4.70 -11.53 6.98
N ALA A 130 3.68 -12.37 7.09
CA ALA A 130 2.34 -11.90 7.39
C ALA A 130 2.25 -11.34 8.80
N ASP A 131 1.86 -10.08 8.93
CA ASP A 131 1.63 -9.45 10.22
C ASP A 131 0.87 -8.14 10.03
N THR A 132 0.42 -7.58 11.14
CA THR A 132 -0.25 -6.28 11.19
C THR A 132 0.58 -5.36 12.08
N TYR A 133 0.83 -4.17 11.56
CA TYR A 133 1.65 -3.16 12.21
C TYR A 133 0.83 -1.94 12.56
N THR A 134 1.02 -1.41 13.76
CA THR A 134 0.33 -0.21 14.24
C THR A 134 1.33 0.87 14.57
N ARG A 135 1.02 2.07 14.12
CA ARG A 135 1.81 3.26 14.43
C ARG A 135 1.27 3.90 15.71
N LYS A 136 2.15 4.35 16.56
CA LYS A 136 1.74 5.03 17.79
C LYS A 136 2.28 6.43 17.91
#